data_0db779dd3c1154383f3959ff2c29b22b
#
_entry.id   0db779dd3c1154383f3959ff2c29b22b
#
_cell.length_a   1.000
_cell.length_b   1.000
_cell.length_c   1.000
_cell.angle_alpha   90.00
_cell.angle_beta   90.00
_cell.angle_gamma   90.00
#
_symmetry.space_group_name_H-M   'P 1'
#
loop_
_entity.id
_entity.type
_entity.pdbx_description
1 polymer ?
#
loop_
_entity_poly.entity_id
_entity_poly.type
_entity_poly.pdbx_seq_one_letter_code
_entity_poly.pdbx_strand_id
1 'polypeptide(L)'
;MRAIPAIDMAATGRNIARLRQSAGLTVRDLQAIFGFATPQAIYKWQRGTAMPTIDNLVALAVIFGVSMDEIIVTDANSEAQESA
;
A
#
# COMPACT_ATOMS: atom_id res chain seq x y z
N MET A 1 15.69 16.01 19.36
CA MET A 1 15.42 14.57 19.30
C MET A 1 14.62 14.25 18.05
N ARG A 2 14.96 13.18 17.38
CA ARG A 2 14.29 12.80 16.15
C ARG A 2 12.97 12.10 16.44
N ALA A 3 11.90 12.50 15.76
CA ALA A 3 10.64 11.83 15.87
C ALA A 3 10.69 10.46 15.16
N ILE A 4 9.95 9.50 15.68
CA ILE A 4 9.79 8.20 15.04
C ILE A 4 8.86 8.38 13.86
N PRO A 5 9.24 7.94 12.64
CA PRO A 5 8.36 8.07 11.48
C PRO A 5 7.09 7.25 11.68
N ALA A 6 5.98 7.77 11.21
CA ALA A 6 4.71 7.07 11.19
C ALA A 6 4.29 6.78 9.75
N ILE A 7 3.53 5.71 9.57
CA ILE A 7 2.97 5.38 8.27
C ILE A 7 1.88 6.41 7.93
N ASP A 8 1.99 7.00 6.75
CA ASP A 8 0.92 7.81 6.18
C ASP A 8 -0.07 6.85 5.52
N MET A 9 -1.13 6.50 6.25
CA MET A 9 -2.08 5.48 5.80
C MET A 9 -2.81 5.90 4.54
N ALA A 10 -3.22 7.16 4.45
CA ALA A 10 -3.93 7.66 3.28
C ALA A 10 -3.04 7.63 2.02
N ALA A 11 -1.81 8.10 2.15
CA ALA A 11 -0.87 8.09 1.03
C ALA A 11 -0.47 6.67 0.63
N THR A 12 -0.29 5.78 1.60
CA THR A 12 0.00 4.37 1.33
C THR A 12 -1.18 3.74 0.58
N GLY A 13 -2.40 4.02 0.98
CA GLY A 13 -3.59 3.51 0.31
C GLY A 13 -3.70 3.97 -1.14
N ARG A 14 -3.46 5.26 -1.39
CA ARG A 14 -3.42 5.80 -2.76
C ARG A 14 -2.33 5.13 -3.58
N ASN A 15 -1.20 4.85 -2.95
CA ASN A 15 -0.08 4.21 -3.61
C ASN A 15 -0.40 2.76 -3.99
N ILE A 16 -1.10 2.03 -3.12
CA ILE A 16 -1.58 0.68 -3.42
C ILE A 16 -2.49 0.71 -4.66
N ALA A 17 -3.43 1.65 -4.71
CA ALA A 17 -4.32 1.79 -5.86
C ALA A 17 -3.54 2.11 -7.14
N ARG A 18 -2.57 3.02 -7.07
CA ARG A 18 -1.74 3.39 -8.19
C ARG A 18 -0.91 2.22 -8.71
N LEU A 19 -0.28 1.48 -7.80
CA LEU A 19 0.55 0.32 -8.16
C LEU A 19 -0.31 -0.79 -8.77
N ARG A 20 -1.50 -1.00 -8.22
CA ARG A 20 -2.46 -1.96 -8.78
C ARG A 20 -2.78 -1.61 -10.23
N GLN A 21 -3.12 -0.34 -10.48
CA GLN A 21 -3.44 0.13 -11.82
C GLN A 21 -2.26 0.01 -12.77
N SER A 22 -1.06 0.37 -12.29
CA SER A 22 0.17 0.23 -13.08
C SER A 22 0.47 -1.21 -13.45
N ALA A 23 0.08 -2.15 -12.60
CA ALA A 23 0.24 -3.57 -12.88
C ALA A 23 -0.87 -4.13 -13.79
N GLY A 24 -1.84 -3.30 -14.18
CA GLY A 24 -2.94 -3.73 -15.04
C GLY A 24 -3.98 -4.58 -14.33
N LEU A 25 -4.09 -4.46 -13.01
CA LEU A 25 -4.97 -5.28 -12.20
C LEU A 25 -6.18 -4.50 -11.72
N THR A 26 -7.34 -5.14 -11.74
CA THR A 26 -8.55 -4.61 -11.12
C THR A 26 -8.59 -5.02 -9.64
N VAL A 27 -9.49 -4.39 -8.87
CA VAL A 27 -9.75 -4.82 -7.49
C VAL A 27 -10.21 -6.28 -7.48
N ARG A 28 -11.04 -6.68 -8.44
CA ARG A 28 -11.49 -8.08 -8.55
C ARG A 28 -10.35 -9.04 -8.80
N ASP A 29 -9.36 -8.64 -9.59
CA ASP A 29 -8.17 -9.46 -9.82
C ASP A 29 -7.42 -9.69 -8.52
N LEU A 30 -7.21 -8.64 -7.73
CA LEU A 30 -6.58 -8.78 -6.42
C LEU A 30 -7.40 -9.65 -5.48
N GLN A 31 -8.71 -9.45 -5.46
CA GLN A 31 -9.61 -10.27 -4.65
C GLN A 31 -9.42 -11.75 -4.96
N ALA A 32 -9.37 -12.10 -6.23
CA ALA A 32 -9.20 -13.48 -6.67
C ALA A 32 -7.82 -14.02 -6.29
N ILE A 33 -6.77 -13.23 -6.50
CA ILE A 33 -5.39 -13.64 -6.17
C ILE A 33 -5.25 -13.93 -4.68
N PHE A 34 -5.83 -13.08 -3.83
CA PHE A 34 -5.78 -13.27 -2.38
C PHE A 34 -6.76 -14.33 -1.87
N GLY A 35 -7.74 -14.72 -2.68
CA GLY A 35 -8.77 -15.64 -2.24
C GLY A 35 -9.75 -15.02 -1.25
N PHE A 36 -9.96 -13.72 -1.29
CA PHE A 36 -10.89 -13.04 -0.39
C PHE A 36 -12.33 -13.23 -0.85
N ALA A 37 -13.22 -13.48 0.10
CA ALA A 37 -14.64 -13.66 -0.19
C ALA A 37 -15.28 -12.36 -0.72
N THR A 38 -14.77 -11.20 -0.31
CA THR A 38 -15.27 -9.88 -0.73
C THR A 38 -14.09 -8.96 -1.02
N PRO A 39 -14.29 -7.86 -1.77
CA PRO A 39 -13.21 -6.90 -2.03
C PRO A 39 -13.00 -5.87 -0.92
N GLN A 40 -13.72 -5.98 0.19
CA GLN A 40 -13.76 -4.91 1.19
C GLN A 40 -12.40 -4.60 1.80
N ALA A 41 -11.58 -5.62 2.07
CA ALA A 41 -10.26 -5.39 2.63
C ALA A 41 -9.41 -4.53 1.70
N ILE A 42 -9.47 -4.81 0.40
CA ILE A 42 -8.69 -4.07 -0.61
C ILE A 42 -9.15 -2.61 -0.66
N TYR A 43 -10.46 -2.37 -0.65
CA TYR A 43 -10.99 -1.01 -0.61
C TYR A 43 -10.55 -0.26 0.65
N LYS A 44 -10.55 -0.94 1.80
CA LYS A 44 -10.08 -0.33 3.04
C LYS A 44 -8.60 0.05 2.96
N TRP A 45 -7.79 -0.81 2.35
CA TRP A 45 -6.37 -0.49 2.12
C TRP A 45 -6.24 0.76 1.27
N GLN A 46 -6.97 0.84 0.16
CA GLN A 46 -6.88 1.97 -0.78
C GLN A 46 -7.37 3.27 -0.16
N ARG A 47 -8.34 3.21 0.74
CA ARG A 47 -8.83 4.39 1.46
C ARG A 47 -7.96 4.78 2.64
N GLY A 48 -7.05 3.92 3.05
CA GLY A 48 -6.20 4.17 4.20
C GLY A 48 -6.91 3.99 5.54
N THR A 49 -8.05 3.29 5.56
CA THR A 49 -8.78 3.01 6.79
C THR A 49 -8.29 1.76 7.49
N ALA A 50 -7.57 0.91 6.77
CA ALA A 50 -6.88 -0.25 7.32
C ALA A 50 -5.65 -0.51 6.45
N MET A 51 -4.62 -1.10 7.05
CA MET A 51 -3.42 -1.49 6.31
C MET A 51 -3.38 -2.99 6.14
N PRO A 52 -2.75 -3.48 5.06
CA PRO A 52 -2.53 -4.92 4.91
C PRO A 52 -1.71 -5.46 6.08
N THR A 53 -1.94 -6.70 6.45
CA THR A 53 -1.03 -7.40 7.35
C THR A 53 0.33 -7.54 6.66
N ILE A 54 1.36 -7.87 7.44
CA ILE A 54 2.70 -8.05 6.88
C ILE A 54 2.69 -9.10 5.77
N ASP A 55 1.98 -10.21 5.97
CA ASP A 55 1.88 -11.28 4.96
C ASP A 55 1.26 -10.76 3.67
N ASN A 56 0.18 -10.00 3.78
CA ASN A 56 -0.50 -9.44 2.62
C ASN A 56 0.36 -8.37 1.94
N LEU A 57 1.13 -7.62 2.71
CA LEU A 57 2.04 -6.62 2.16
C LEU A 57 3.15 -7.27 1.33
N VAL A 58 3.72 -8.37 1.82
CA VAL A 58 4.71 -9.14 1.07
C VAL A 58 4.10 -9.64 -0.24
N ALA A 59 2.88 -10.16 -0.18
CA ALA A 59 2.17 -10.63 -1.37
C ALA A 59 1.94 -9.50 -2.37
N LEU A 60 1.52 -8.32 -1.91
CA LEU A 60 1.34 -7.16 -2.78
C LEU A 60 2.65 -6.74 -3.46
N ALA A 61 3.76 -6.76 -2.73
CA ALA A 61 5.06 -6.42 -3.29
C ALA A 61 5.42 -7.37 -4.45
N VAL A 62 5.18 -8.66 -4.26
CA VAL A 62 5.43 -9.65 -5.31
C VAL A 62 4.48 -9.43 -6.50
N ILE A 63 3.19 -9.25 -6.23
CA ILE A 63 2.18 -9.05 -7.27
C ILE A 63 2.48 -7.82 -8.12
N PHE A 64 2.87 -6.72 -7.48
CA PHE A 64 3.15 -5.46 -8.16
C PHE A 64 4.57 -5.40 -8.74
N GLY A 65 5.44 -6.33 -8.35
CA GLY A 65 6.84 -6.33 -8.81
C GLY A 65 7.65 -5.18 -8.21
N VAL A 66 7.38 -4.82 -6.97
CA VAL A 66 8.05 -3.72 -6.26
C VAL A 66 8.51 -4.20 -4.89
N SER A 67 9.32 -3.39 -4.22
CA SER A 67 9.68 -3.66 -2.82
C SER A 67 8.58 -3.15 -1.90
N MET A 68 8.57 -3.64 -0.65
CA MET A 68 7.63 -3.13 0.35
C MET A 68 7.83 -1.64 0.61
N ASP A 69 9.07 -1.17 0.53
CA ASP A 69 9.40 0.26 0.71
C ASP A 69 8.73 1.13 -0.36
N GLU A 70 8.51 0.58 -1.54
CA GLU A 70 7.84 1.32 -2.61
C GLU A 70 6.33 1.40 -2.41
N ILE A 71 5.78 0.54 -1.56
CA ILE A 71 4.35 0.55 -1.26
C ILE A 71 4.05 1.50 -0.10
N ILE A 72 4.82 1.40 0.98
CA ILE A 72 4.58 2.12 2.23
C ILE A 72 5.09 3.55 2.11
N VAL A 73 4.22 4.51 2.44
CA VAL A 73 4.59 5.92 2.52
C VAL A 73 4.63 6.31 3.99
N THR A 74 5.69 7.00 4.39
CA THR A 74 5.84 7.50 5.76
C THR A 74 5.98 9.02 5.73
N ASP A 75 5.67 9.65 6.85
CA ASP A 75 5.86 11.10 6.98
C ASP A 75 7.35 11.47 6.95
N ALA A 76 8.24 10.57 7.34
CA ALA A 76 9.68 10.79 7.24
C ALA A 76 10.12 10.96 5.77
N ASN A 77 9.50 10.23 4.84
CA ASN A 77 9.80 10.37 3.42
C ASN A 77 9.42 11.77 2.90
N SER A 78 8.26 12.28 3.33
CA SER A 78 7.82 13.62 2.98
C SER A 78 8.78 14.68 3.52
N GLU A 79 9.19 14.54 4.77
CA GLU A 79 10.14 15.46 5.40
C GLU A 79 11.48 15.46 4.68
N ALA A 80 11.98 14.28 4.31
CA ALA A 80 13.23 14.16 3.60
C ALA A 80 13.17 14.87 2.25
N GLN A 81 12.07 14.78 1.55
CA GLN A 81 11.87 15.44 0.27
C GLN A 81 11.84 16.96 0.42
N GLU A 82 11.20 17.43 1.46
CA GLU A 82 11.12 18.87 1.73
C GLU A 82 12.48 19.47 2.09
N SER A 83 13.29 18.70 2.79
CA SER A 83 14.61 19.16 3.22
C SER A 83 15.62 19.20 2.11
N ALA A 84 15.37 18.49 1.06
CA ALA A 84 16.29 18.46 -0.05
C ALA A 84 16.18 19.71 -0.90
#